data_3d80e90918af2de874f2809dda2d9302
#
_entry.id   3d80e90918af2de874f2809dda2d9302
#
_cell.length_a   1.000
_cell.length_b   1.000
_cell.length_c   1.000
_cell.angle_alpha   90.00
_cell.angle_beta   90.00
_cell.angle_gamma   90.00
#
_symmetry.space_group_name_H-M   'P 1'
#
loop_
_entity.id
_entity.type
_entity.pdbx_description
1 polymer ?
#
loop_
_entity_poly.entity_id
_entity_poly.type
_entity_poly.pdbx_seq_one_letter_code
_entity_poly.pdbx_strand_id
1 'polypeptide(L)'
;LENAKPLEVTVPDIQSFKTKAGIPVLFVPTTTLPIVDIDLRFNAGSARDGSISESGFGIANMTATMLEQGSKRLDENAFTRAVETLGISLGSSAYKDMFIVSLRSLSDDKHLLPAVDLMTQMLTEPSFDEQILARNKARLLVGLQQQKQDPGSLASIAFSKALYGDHPYAHPSVGTLESVPNIDRQQLIDFKNRYLVAANASLAMTGNLTLAQAKNLAEEITADLPAGQAAAALPEPKPLHQPQHIHNPFPS
;
A
#
# COMPACT_ATOMS: atom_id res chain seq x y z
N LEU A 1 12.60 5.36 -45.16
CA LEU A 1 12.13 4.43 -44.08
C LEU A 1 12.64 3.00 -44.25
N GLU A 2 13.51 2.71 -45.20
CA GLU A 2 14.01 1.34 -45.49
C GLU A 2 15.19 0.86 -44.63
N ASN A 3 15.68 1.64 -43.67
CA ASN A 3 16.82 1.30 -42.81
C ASN A 3 16.54 1.37 -41.30
N ALA A 4 15.30 1.21 -40.88
CA ALA A 4 15.01 1.08 -39.45
C ALA A 4 15.47 -0.31 -38.98
N LYS A 5 16.54 -0.38 -38.18
CA LYS A 5 16.90 -1.61 -37.47
C LYS A 5 15.70 -2.10 -36.67
N PRO A 6 15.39 -3.42 -36.68
CA PRO A 6 14.38 -3.98 -35.82
C PRO A 6 14.64 -3.57 -34.35
N LEU A 7 13.59 -3.18 -33.63
CA LEU A 7 13.70 -2.88 -32.23
C LEU A 7 14.08 -4.19 -31.48
N GLU A 8 15.30 -4.28 -30.99
CA GLU A 8 15.70 -5.39 -30.12
C GLU A 8 15.09 -5.15 -28.74
N VAL A 9 14.02 -5.88 -28.43
CA VAL A 9 13.42 -5.88 -27.09
C VAL A 9 14.19 -6.87 -26.24
N THR A 10 15.00 -6.37 -25.30
CA THR A 10 15.66 -7.20 -24.29
C THR A 10 14.69 -7.44 -23.14
N VAL A 11 14.31 -8.71 -22.92
CA VAL A 11 13.52 -9.10 -21.75
C VAL A 11 14.43 -9.07 -20.53
N PRO A 12 14.05 -8.41 -19.41
CA PRO A 12 14.85 -8.44 -18.19
C PRO A 12 15.02 -9.86 -17.65
N ASP A 13 16.20 -10.16 -17.08
CA ASP A 13 16.43 -11.43 -16.37
C ASP A 13 15.75 -11.39 -15.00
N ILE A 14 14.54 -11.95 -14.93
CA ILE A 14 13.75 -12.01 -13.69
C ILE A 14 14.17 -13.26 -12.90
N GLN A 15 14.83 -13.05 -11.78
CA GLN A 15 15.22 -14.09 -10.86
C GLN A 15 14.15 -14.26 -9.77
N SER A 16 13.77 -15.49 -9.47
CA SER A 16 12.75 -15.78 -8.47
C SER A 16 13.30 -16.68 -7.37
N PHE A 17 12.92 -16.39 -6.12
CA PHE A 17 13.26 -17.20 -4.96
C PHE A 17 12.20 -17.00 -3.86
N LYS A 18 12.35 -17.69 -2.72
CA LYS A 18 11.53 -17.49 -1.54
C LYS A 18 12.39 -17.21 -0.34
N THR A 19 11.89 -16.39 0.58
CA THR A 19 12.47 -16.22 1.91
C THR A 19 12.28 -17.47 2.76
N LYS A 20 12.96 -17.55 3.92
CA LYS A 20 12.76 -18.63 4.90
C LYS A 20 11.31 -18.73 5.38
N ALA A 21 10.60 -17.59 5.47
CA ALA A 21 9.18 -17.53 5.81
C ALA A 21 8.26 -17.95 4.64
N GLY A 22 8.82 -18.28 3.47
CA GLY A 22 8.05 -18.70 2.29
C GLY A 22 7.53 -17.57 1.43
N ILE A 23 7.91 -16.31 1.68
CA ILE A 23 7.49 -15.15 0.91
C ILE A 23 8.12 -15.22 -0.48
N PRO A 24 7.33 -15.20 -1.57
CA PRO A 24 7.86 -15.17 -2.92
C PRO A 24 8.54 -13.82 -3.20
N VAL A 25 9.71 -13.89 -3.84
CA VAL A 25 10.51 -12.72 -4.22
C VAL A 25 10.81 -12.78 -5.71
N LEU A 26 10.58 -11.66 -6.39
CA LEU A 26 11.05 -11.42 -7.75
C LEU A 26 12.15 -10.37 -7.72
N PHE A 27 13.28 -10.66 -8.36
CA PHE A 27 14.43 -9.78 -8.41
C PHE A 27 14.93 -9.56 -9.85
N VAL A 28 15.13 -8.30 -10.21
CA VAL A 28 15.75 -7.90 -11.48
C VAL A 28 17.04 -7.14 -11.20
N PRO A 29 18.22 -7.75 -11.41
CA PRO A 29 19.49 -7.03 -11.26
C PRO A 29 19.64 -5.99 -12.38
N THR A 30 20.06 -4.80 -12.02
CA THR A 30 20.44 -3.75 -12.97
C THR A 30 21.54 -2.87 -12.37
N THR A 31 22.60 -2.64 -13.15
CA THR A 31 23.77 -1.85 -12.73
C THR A 31 23.80 -0.47 -13.38
N THR A 32 22.76 -0.10 -14.12
CA THR A 32 22.72 1.17 -14.86
C THR A 32 22.80 2.38 -13.93
N LEU A 33 22.15 2.29 -12.78
CA LEU A 33 22.17 3.32 -11.74
C LEU A 33 22.45 2.66 -10.37
N PRO A 34 23.12 3.36 -9.44
CA PRO A 34 23.36 2.86 -8.09
C PRO A 34 22.12 3.00 -7.20
N ILE A 35 20.99 2.45 -7.64
CA ILE A 35 19.68 2.57 -7.00
C ILE A 35 19.09 1.18 -6.77
N VAL A 36 18.33 1.05 -5.71
CA VAL A 36 17.52 -0.14 -5.39
C VAL A 36 16.07 0.32 -5.16
N ASP A 37 15.15 -0.33 -5.84
CA ASP A 37 13.71 -0.22 -5.64
C ASP A 37 13.19 -1.52 -4.99
N ILE A 38 12.38 -1.38 -3.96
CA ILE A 38 11.79 -2.48 -3.21
C ILE A 38 10.29 -2.21 -3.04
N ASP A 39 9.47 -3.15 -3.46
CA ASP A 39 8.02 -3.15 -3.25
C ASP A 39 7.62 -4.38 -2.45
N LEU A 40 7.22 -4.19 -1.21
CA LEU A 40 6.59 -5.24 -0.40
C LEU A 40 5.07 -5.10 -0.54
N ARG A 41 4.44 -6.12 -1.11
CA ARG A 41 3.01 -6.15 -1.43
C ARG A 41 2.31 -7.18 -0.57
N PHE A 42 1.10 -6.80 -0.13
CA PHE A 42 0.22 -7.68 0.62
C PHE A 42 -1.10 -7.81 -0.12
N ASN A 43 -1.68 -9.01 -0.13
CA ASN A 43 -3.05 -9.25 -0.55
C ASN A 43 -4.01 -8.67 0.50
N ALA A 44 -4.15 -7.36 0.49
CA ALA A 44 -4.88 -6.54 1.44
C ALA A 44 -5.51 -5.36 0.68
N GLY A 45 -5.98 -4.33 1.38
CA GLY A 45 -6.56 -3.14 0.77
C GLY A 45 -7.98 -2.87 1.25
N SER A 46 -8.62 -1.85 0.68
CA SER A 46 -9.91 -1.36 1.17
C SER A 46 -11.06 -2.36 1.02
N ALA A 47 -10.95 -3.34 0.13
CA ALA A 47 -11.92 -4.43 0.04
C ALA A 47 -11.95 -5.32 1.30
N ARG A 48 -10.98 -5.18 2.18
CA ARG A 48 -10.88 -5.91 3.46
C ARG A 48 -11.41 -5.11 4.66
N ASP A 49 -11.72 -3.82 4.49
CA ASP A 49 -12.16 -2.94 5.58
C ASP A 49 -13.36 -3.50 6.32
N GLY A 50 -14.36 -4.02 5.60
CA GLY A 50 -15.55 -4.63 6.18
C GLY A 50 -15.30 -5.86 7.05
N SER A 51 -14.15 -6.51 6.94
CA SER A 51 -13.76 -7.63 7.79
C SER A 51 -13.17 -7.19 9.14
N ILE A 52 -12.77 -5.93 9.25
CA ILE A 52 -12.29 -5.32 10.50
C ILE A 52 -13.47 -4.65 11.23
N SER A 53 -14.29 -3.92 10.47
CA SER A 53 -15.51 -3.28 10.98
C SER A 53 -16.54 -3.20 9.87
N GLU A 54 -17.76 -3.64 10.13
CA GLU A 54 -18.85 -3.75 9.14
C GLU A 54 -19.08 -2.45 8.35
N SER A 55 -18.87 -1.30 8.97
CA SER A 55 -18.97 0.03 8.35
C SER A 55 -17.64 0.79 8.29
N GLY A 56 -16.52 0.08 8.43
CA GLY A 56 -15.18 0.66 8.62
C GLY A 56 -14.48 1.10 7.35
N PHE A 57 -15.19 1.59 6.34
CA PHE A 57 -14.59 2.00 5.07
C PHE A 57 -13.51 3.08 5.27
N GLY A 58 -12.35 2.87 4.67
CA GLY A 58 -11.18 3.75 4.79
C GLY A 58 -10.12 3.28 5.78
N ILE A 59 -10.32 2.15 6.49
CA ILE A 59 -9.34 1.59 7.45
C ILE A 59 -8.01 1.29 6.78
N ALA A 60 -8.02 0.59 5.64
CA ALA A 60 -6.78 0.26 4.91
C ALA A 60 -6.03 1.53 4.48
N ASN A 61 -6.75 2.52 3.93
CA ASN A 61 -6.16 3.79 3.52
C ASN A 61 -5.59 4.57 4.71
N MET A 62 -6.32 4.64 5.82
CA MET A 62 -5.84 5.30 7.04
C MET A 62 -4.65 4.55 7.64
N THR A 63 -4.64 3.21 7.59
CA THR A 63 -3.47 2.40 8.01
C THR A 63 -2.25 2.78 7.18
N ALA A 64 -2.36 2.83 5.85
CA ALA A 64 -1.27 3.25 4.98
C ALA A 64 -0.77 4.65 5.36
N THR A 65 -1.66 5.62 5.48
CA THR A 65 -1.30 6.98 5.90
C THR A 65 -0.56 7.00 7.23
N MET A 66 -1.02 6.22 8.21
CA MET A 66 -0.47 6.24 9.56
C MET A 66 0.82 5.45 9.73
N LEU A 67 1.13 4.51 8.82
CA LEU A 67 2.45 3.84 8.80
C LEU A 67 3.60 4.85 8.58
N GLU A 68 3.36 5.93 7.85
CA GLU A 68 4.36 6.96 7.53
C GLU A 68 4.52 8.02 8.63
N GLN A 69 3.75 7.92 9.71
CA GLN A 69 3.65 8.95 10.75
C GLN A 69 4.45 8.62 12.01
N GLY A 70 5.57 7.95 11.86
CA GLY A 70 6.47 7.58 12.94
C GLY A 70 6.34 6.14 13.42
N SER A 71 7.30 5.74 14.22
CA SER A 71 7.43 4.40 14.79
C SER A 71 7.47 4.47 16.32
N LYS A 72 7.60 3.31 16.97
CA LYS A 72 7.85 3.27 18.43
C LYS A 72 9.23 3.86 18.80
N ARG A 73 10.17 3.93 17.85
CA ARG A 73 11.54 4.43 18.06
C ARG A 73 11.71 5.89 17.66
N LEU A 74 10.93 6.37 16.71
CA LEU A 74 11.01 7.73 16.13
C LEU A 74 9.62 8.35 16.10
N ASP A 75 9.47 9.54 16.68
CA ASP A 75 8.26 10.32 16.48
C ASP A 75 8.11 10.76 15.01
N GLU A 76 6.96 11.31 14.65
CA GLU A 76 6.65 11.76 13.29
C GLU A 76 7.74 12.66 12.69
N ASN A 77 8.21 13.65 13.46
CA ASN A 77 9.20 14.59 12.98
C ASN A 77 10.58 13.96 12.81
N ALA A 78 10.98 13.09 13.74
CA ALA A 78 12.25 12.37 13.67
C ALA A 78 12.25 11.35 12.52
N PHE A 79 11.14 10.67 12.31
CA PHE A 79 10.98 9.73 11.20
C PHE A 79 11.07 10.46 9.85
N THR A 80 10.32 11.54 9.68
CA THR A 80 10.37 12.36 8.45
C THR A 80 11.77 12.89 8.18
N ARG A 81 12.45 13.45 9.20
CA ARG A 81 13.85 13.92 9.05
C ARG A 81 14.80 12.80 8.67
N ALA A 82 14.62 11.59 9.19
CA ALA A 82 15.47 10.45 8.84
C ALA A 82 15.31 10.08 7.35
N VAL A 83 14.08 10.03 6.85
CA VAL A 83 13.78 9.80 5.42
C VAL A 83 14.42 10.88 4.55
N GLU A 84 14.23 12.15 4.90
CA GLU A 84 14.79 13.29 4.16
C GLU A 84 16.32 13.32 4.18
N THR A 85 16.94 13.06 5.34
CA THR A 85 18.39 13.05 5.48
C THR A 85 19.06 11.96 4.66
N LEU A 86 18.43 10.79 4.54
CA LEU A 86 18.90 9.70 3.70
C LEU A 86 18.64 9.95 2.20
N GLY A 87 17.78 10.91 1.86
CA GLY A 87 17.38 11.18 0.47
C GLY A 87 16.64 10.00 -0.18
N ILE A 88 15.92 9.23 0.61
CA ILE A 88 15.16 8.06 0.16
C ILE A 88 13.71 8.42 -0.13
N SER A 89 13.03 7.55 -0.89
CA SER A 89 11.58 7.55 -1.02
C SER A 89 11.05 6.32 -0.30
N LEU A 90 10.31 6.54 0.77
CA LEU A 90 9.67 5.49 1.57
C LEU A 90 8.22 5.86 1.76
N GLY A 91 7.31 4.96 1.42
CA GLY A 91 5.88 5.24 1.51
C GLY A 91 5.02 3.99 1.48
N SER A 92 3.75 4.18 1.76
CA SER A 92 2.73 3.11 1.73
C SER A 92 1.46 3.55 1.04
N SER A 93 0.77 2.61 0.42
CA SER A 93 -0.49 2.86 -0.29
C SER A 93 -1.43 1.68 -0.16
N ALA A 94 -2.71 1.97 0.02
CA ALA A 94 -3.77 0.99 0.00
C ALA A 94 -4.64 1.18 -1.25
N TYR A 95 -4.80 0.11 -2.01
CA TYR A 95 -5.71 0.00 -3.16
C TYR A 95 -6.95 -0.80 -2.77
N LYS A 96 -7.73 -1.25 -3.74
CA LYS A 96 -8.92 -2.07 -3.46
C LYS A 96 -8.56 -3.43 -2.83
N ASP A 97 -7.60 -4.13 -3.43
CA ASP A 97 -7.20 -5.50 -3.09
C ASP A 97 -5.70 -5.68 -2.86
N MET A 98 -4.97 -4.59 -2.79
CA MET A 98 -3.52 -4.57 -2.62
C MET A 98 -3.11 -3.48 -1.64
N PHE A 99 -2.15 -3.81 -0.77
CA PHE A 99 -1.44 -2.87 0.08
C PHE A 99 0.05 -2.95 -0.25
N ILE A 100 0.69 -1.81 -0.47
CA ILE A 100 2.09 -1.74 -0.87
C ILE A 100 2.86 -0.87 0.12
N VAL A 101 4.07 -1.31 0.46
CA VAL A 101 5.11 -0.49 1.08
C VAL A 101 6.30 -0.46 0.13
N SER A 102 6.67 0.73 -0.31
CA SER A 102 7.71 0.94 -1.32
C SER A 102 8.88 1.70 -0.74
N LEU A 103 10.09 1.28 -1.11
CA LEU A 103 11.34 1.95 -0.76
C LEU A 103 12.20 2.13 -2.03
N ARG A 104 12.71 3.34 -2.23
CA ARG A 104 13.80 3.64 -3.17
C ARG A 104 14.96 4.24 -2.41
N SER A 105 16.15 3.68 -2.61
CA SER A 105 17.39 4.13 -1.97
C SER A 105 18.58 4.01 -2.93
N LEU A 106 19.67 4.68 -2.60
CA LEU A 106 20.97 4.34 -3.17
C LEU A 106 21.38 2.94 -2.74
N SER A 107 22.17 2.25 -3.58
CA SER A 107 22.53 0.84 -3.37
C SER A 107 23.71 0.62 -2.43
N ASP A 108 24.40 1.68 -2.00
CA ASP A 108 25.51 1.56 -1.04
C ASP A 108 24.96 1.34 0.38
N ASP A 109 25.72 0.60 1.19
CA ASP A 109 25.31 0.19 2.54
C ASP A 109 25.03 1.37 3.48
N LYS A 110 25.70 2.50 3.28
CA LYS A 110 25.50 3.70 4.11
C LYS A 110 24.09 4.28 3.99
N HIS A 111 23.46 4.14 2.81
CA HIS A 111 22.10 4.61 2.55
C HIS A 111 21.09 3.48 2.66
N LEU A 112 21.39 2.31 2.09
CA LEU A 112 20.43 1.21 1.97
C LEU A 112 20.09 0.57 3.31
N LEU A 113 21.09 0.29 4.17
CA LEU A 113 20.82 -0.37 5.46
C LEU A 113 19.96 0.49 6.41
N PRO A 114 20.25 1.79 6.61
CA PRO A 114 19.35 2.64 7.39
C PRO A 114 17.96 2.81 6.75
N ALA A 115 17.87 2.82 5.42
CA ALA A 115 16.60 2.90 4.71
C ALA A 115 15.72 1.66 4.96
N VAL A 116 16.33 0.48 4.93
CA VAL A 116 15.66 -0.79 5.26
C VAL A 116 15.24 -0.84 6.73
N ASP A 117 16.06 -0.33 7.66
CA ASP A 117 15.65 -0.22 9.07
C ASP A 117 14.42 0.67 9.23
N LEU A 118 14.35 1.82 8.54
CA LEU A 118 13.14 2.67 8.56
C LEU A 118 11.91 1.96 7.96
N MET A 119 12.07 1.24 6.86
CA MET A 119 10.99 0.43 6.27
C MET A 119 10.51 -0.65 7.24
N THR A 120 11.43 -1.33 7.93
CA THR A 120 11.11 -2.35 8.94
C THR A 120 10.38 -1.75 10.13
N GLN A 121 10.83 -0.60 10.66
CA GLN A 121 10.14 0.12 11.73
C GLN A 121 8.70 0.48 11.34
N MET A 122 8.52 1.01 10.14
CA MET A 122 7.21 1.38 9.60
C MET A 122 6.25 0.17 9.54
N LEU A 123 6.75 -0.98 9.14
CA LEU A 123 5.98 -2.22 9.01
C LEU A 123 5.66 -2.90 10.35
N THR A 124 6.65 -2.95 11.25
CA THR A 124 6.57 -3.80 12.45
C THR A 124 6.26 -3.01 13.72
N GLU A 125 6.67 -1.76 13.78
CA GLU A 125 6.59 -0.91 14.97
C GLU A 125 5.92 0.46 14.72
N PRO A 126 4.84 0.58 13.91
CA PRO A 126 4.20 1.88 13.71
C PRO A 126 3.67 2.41 15.04
N SER A 127 3.78 3.72 15.24
CA SER A 127 3.30 4.38 16.47
C SER A 127 1.78 4.37 16.56
N PHE A 128 1.08 4.55 15.44
CA PHE A 128 -0.35 4.79 15.38
C PHE A 128 -0.82 5.76 16.47
N ASP A 129 -0.13 6.91 16.56
CA ASP A 129 -0.43 7.95 17.57
C ASP A 129 -1.86 8.48 17.39
N GLU A 130 -2.62 8.54 18.49
CA GLU A 130 -4.04 8.93 18.45
C GLU A 130 -4.26 10.40 18.08
N GLN A 131 -3.33 11.30 18.44
CA GLN A 131 -3.45 12.72 18.10
C GLN A 131 -3.17 12.93 16.60
N ILE A 132 -2.18 12.20 16.07
CA ILE A 132 -1.85 12.20 14.64
C ILE A 132 -3.00 11.58 13.84
N LEU A 133 -3.59 10.49 14.33
CA LEU A 133 -4.78 9.88 13.72
C LEU A 133 -5.95 10.88 13.67
N ALA A 134 -6.24 11.56 14.78
CA ALA A 134 -7.30 12.56 14.84
C ALA A 134 -7.06 13.69 13.82
N ARG A 135 -5.83 14.18 13.71
CA ARG A 135 -5.44 15.21 12.73
C ARG A 135 -5.61 14.71 11.28
N ASN A 136 -5.19 13.50 10.97
CA ASN A 136 -5.32 12.94 9.63
C ASN A 136 -6.78 12.67 9.24
N LYS A 137 -7.62 12.20 10.20
CA LYS A 137 -9.06 12.09 10.01
C LYS A 137 -9.69 13.44 9.69
N ALA A 138 -9.37 14.49 10.45
CA ALA A 138 -9.87 15.85 10.20
C ALA A 138 -9.50 16.36 8.80
N ARG A 139 -8.24 16.16 8.39
CA ARG A 139 -7.77 16.52 7.03
C ARG A 139 -8.53 15.77 5.95
N LEU A 140 -8.70 14.47 6.11
CA LEU A 140 -9.43 13.63 5.16
C LEU A 140 -10.89 14.05 5.04
N LEU A 141 -11.57 14.36 6.17
CA LEU A 141 -12.96 14.84 6.17
C LEU A 141 -13.14 16.14 5.39
N VAL A 142 -12.18 17.08 5.48
CA VAL A 142 -12.20 18.30 4.65
C VAL A 142 -12.14 17.94 3.17
N GLY A 143 -11.25 17.03 2.77
CA GLY A 143 -11.17 16.55 1.37
C GLY A 143 -12.45 15.87 0.90
N LEU A 144 -13.04 15.00 1.72
CA LEU A 144 -14.31 14.34 1.42
C LEU A 144 -15.48 15.32 1.30
N GLN A 145 -15.49 16.39 2.12
CA GLN A 145 -16.49 17.43 2.01
C GLN A 145 -16.36 18.23 0.70
N GLN A 146 -15.13 18.53 0.26
CA GLN A 146 -14.87 19.16 -1.03
C GLN A 146 -15.26 18.26 -2.21
N GLN A 147 -15.05 16.95 -2.08
CA GLN A 147 -15.43 15.96 -3.11
C GLN A 147 -16.93 15.98 -3.43
N LYS A 148 -17.79 16.33 -2.47
CA LYS A 148 -19.24 16.52 -2.72
C LYS A 148 -19.56 17.64 -3.72
N GLN A 149 -18.63 18.52 -3.96
CA GLN A 149 -18.78 19.64 -4.91
C GLN A 149 -18.17 19.31 -6.30
N ASP A 150 -17.62 18.09 -6.46
CA ASP A 150 -17.05 17.64 -7.73
C ASP A 150 -17.97 16.63 -8.43
N PRO A 151 -18.61 17.01 -9.54
CA PRO A 151 -19.53 16.12 -10.27
C PRO A 151 -18.86 14.83 -10.76
N GLY A 152 -17.57 14.89 -11.13
CA GLY A 152 -16.81 13.74 -11.59
C GLY A 152 -16.62 12.70 -10.48
N SER A 153 -16.29 13.14 -9.29
CA SER A 153 -16.17 12.28 -8.11
C SER A 153 -17.50 11.63 -7.74
N LEU A 154 -18.59 12.41 -7.74
CA LEU A 154 -19.94 11.89 -7.46
C LEU A 154 -20.37 10.84 -8.50
N ALA A 155 -20.11 11.10 -9.78
CA ALA A 155 -20.40 10.15 -10.85
C ALA A 155 -19.60 8.85 -10.69
N SER A 156 -18.31 8.93 -10.32
CA SER A 156 -17.44 7.76 -10.09
C SER A 156 -17.91 6.92 -8.91
N ILE A 157 -18.35 7.55 -7.82
CA ILE A 157 -18.92 6.86 -6.66
C ILE A 157 -20.23 6.15 -7.03
N ALA A 158 -21.15 6.85 -7.72
CA ALA A 158 -22.40 6.28 -8.17
C ALA A 158 -22.19 5.12 -9.16
N PHE A 159 -21.24 5.27 -10.07
CA PHE A 159 -20.85 4.22 -11.02
C PHE A 159 -20.33 2.97 -10.29
N SER A 160 -19.40 3.13 -9.35
CA SER A 160 -18.84 2.01 -8.59
C SER A 160 -19.93 1.28 -7.79
N LYS A 161 -20.84 2.02 -7.16
CA LYS A 161 -21.97 1.46 -6.43
C LYS A 161 -22.93 0.68 -7.32
N ALA A 162 -23.24 1.22 -8.51
CA ALA A 162 -24.10 0.55 -9.47
C ALA A 162 -23.46 -0.70 -10.06
N LEU A 163 -22.16 -0.63 -10.39
CA LEU A 163 -21.43 -1.72 -11.01
C LEU A 163 -21.21 -2.89 -10.04
N TYR A 164 -20.87 -2.59 -8.79
CA TYR A 164 -20.43 -3.59 -7.82
C TYR A 164 -21.49 -3.94 -6.75
N GLY A 165 -22.55 -3.13 -6.58
CA GLY A 165 -23.62 -3.42 -5.63
C GLY A 165 -23.12 -3.59 -4.20
N ASP A 166 -23.28 -4.81 -3.66
CA ASP A 166 -22.81 -5.19 -2.32
C ASP A 166 -21.36 -5.72 -2.27
N HIS A 167 -20.71 -5.81 -3.43
CA HIS A 167 -19.32 -6.24 -3.49
C HIS A 167 -18.40 -5.21 -2.81
N PRO A 168 -17.33 -5.62 -2.09
CA PRO A 168 -16.42 -4.69 -1.40
C PRO A 168 -15.82 -3.59 -2.29
N TYR A 169 -15.76 -3.78 -3.60
CA TYR A 169 -15.29 -2.76 -4.54
C TYR A 169 -16.24 -1.57 -4.72
N ALA A 170 -17.48 -1.69 -4.28
CA ALA A 170 -18.46 -0.61 -4.38
C ALA A 170 -18.11 0.61 -3.52
N HIS A 171 -17.38 0.41 -2.42
CA HIS A 171 -17.08 1.47 -1.46
C HIS A 171 -15.86 2.30 -1.85
N PRO A 172 -15.84 3.62 -1.59
CA PRO A 172 -14.65 4.45 -1.76
C PRO A 172 -13.49 3.95 -0.89
N SER A 173 -12.29 3.81 -1.47
CA SER A 173 -11.11 3.28 -0.75
C SER A 173 -10.66 4.19 0.40
N VAL A 174 -10.90 5.49 0.29
CA VAL A 174 -10.55 6.48 1.33
C VAL A 174 -11.59 6.57 2.45
N GLY A 175 -12.71 5.85 2.32
CA GLY A 175 -13.84 5.95 3.25
C GLY A 175 -14.85 7.01 2.86
N THR A 176 -15.77 7.30 3.78
CA THR A 176 -16.87 8.27 3.62
C THR A 176 -16.89 9.25 4.78
N LEU A 177 -17.72 10.31 4.67
CA LEU A 177 -17.95 11.27 5.77
C LEU A 177 -18.56 10.59 7.01
N GLU A 178 -19.27 9.48 6.82
CA GLU A 178 -19.89 8.70 7.88
C GLU A 178 -18.92 7.69 8.51
N SER A 179 -18.04 7.04 7.69
CA SER A 179 -17.15 5.98 8.18
C SER A 179 -15.87 6.53 8.82
N VAL A 180 -15.25 7.55 8.23
CA VAL A 180 -13.96 8.09 8.69
C VAL A 180 -13.97 8.57 10.15
N PRO A 181 -15.02 9.25 10.67
CA PRO A 181 -15.07 9.63 12.08
C PRO A 181 -14.97 8.45 13.05
N ASN A 182 -15.44 7.28 12.64
CA ASN A 182 -15.50 6.07 13.47
C ASN A 182 -14.24 5.19 13.37
N ILE A 183 -13.27 5.55 12.53
CA ILE A 183 -11.99 4.85 12.48
C ILE A 183 -11.22 5.15 13.76
N ASP A 184 -10.80 4.09 14.46
CA ASP A 184 -10.01 4.18 15.67
C ASP A 184 -8.64 3.49 15.53
N ARG A 185 -7.76 3.71 16.50
CA ARG A 185 -6.43 3.14 16.54
C ARG A 185 -6.43 1.62 16.54
N GLN A 186 -7.37 1.00 17.25
CA GLN A 186 -7.44 -0.46 17.37
C GLN A 186 -7.74 -1.11 16.02
N GLN A 187 -8.62 -0.52 15.21
CA GLN A 187 -8.94 -1.00 13.88
C GLN A 187 -7.70 -0.97 12.94
N LEU A 188 -6.82 0.04 13.07
CA LEU A 188 -5.56 0.10 12.31
C LEU A 188 -4.61 -1.04 12.74
N ILE A 189 -4.50 -1.28 14.05
CA ILE A 189 -3.71 -2.38 14.61
C ILE A 189 -4.27 -3.72 14.13
N ASP A 190 -5.57 -3.92 14.16
CA ASP A 190 -6.24 -5.15 13.74
C ASP A 190 -6.05 -5.41 12.23
N PHE A 191 -6.18 -4.36 11.40
CA PHE A 191 -5.90 -4.45 9.97
C PHE A 191 -4.45 -4.87 9.71
N LYS A 192 -3.49 -4.18 10.34
CA LYS A 192 -2.06 -4.51 10.23
C LYS A 192 -1.79 -5.97 10.65
N ASN A 193 -2.26 -6.36 11.83
CA ASN A 193 -2.00 -7.69 12.38
C ASN A 193 -2.63 -8.81 11.55
N ARG A 194 -3.75 -8.54 10.89
CA ARG A 194 -4.47 -9.52 10.07
C ARG A 194 -3.91 -9.64 8.66
N TYR A 195 -3.47 -8.55 8.05
CA TYR A 195 -3.18 -8.52 6.62
C TYR A 195 -1.73 -8.22 6.26
N LEU A 196 -0.97 -7.47 7.09
CA LEU A 196 0.43 -7.18 6.83
C LEU A 196 1.31 -8.28 7.46
N VAL A 197 1.17 -9.49 6.96
CA VAL A 197 1.76 -10.72 7.49
C VAL A 197 2.45 -11.52 6.39
N ALA A 198 3.41 -12.37 6.75
CA ALA A 198 4.23 -13.11 5.80
C ALA A 198 3.41 -13.99 4.84
N ALA A 199 2.39 -14.69 5.35
CA ALA A 199 1.52 -15.55 4.54
C ALA A 199 0.74 -14.80 3.44
N ASN A 200 0.69 -13.47 3.52
CA ASN A 200 -0.06 -12.59 2.63
C ASN A 200 0.85 -11.72 1.76
N ALA A 201 2.17 -11.86 1.92
CA ALA A 201 3.18 -10.98 1.34
C ALA A 201 3.80 -11.52 0.05
N SER A 202 4.23 -10.62 -0.81
CA SER A 202 5.15 -10.85 -1.91
C SER A 202 6.10 -9.67 -2.05
N LEU A 203 7.34 -9.92 -2.48
CA LEU A 203 8.38 -8.90 -2.58
C LEU A 203 8.88 -8.78 -4.02
N ALA A 204 8.95 -7.58 -4.54
CA ALA A 204 9.60 -7.26 -5.78
C ALA A 204 10.79 -6.33 -5.52
N MET A 205 11.93 -6.65 -6.12
CA MET A 205 13.16 -5.87 -5.98
C MET A 205 13.78 -5.65 -7.35
N THR A 206 14.29 -4.46 -7.60
CA THR A 206 15.12 -4.19 -8.77
C THR A 206 16.23 -3.24 -8.40
N GLY A 207 17.39 -3.40 -9.00
CA GLY A 207 18.48 -2.46 -8.79
C GLY A 207 19.87 -3.06 -8.76
N ASN A 208 20.80 -2.24 -8.31
CA ASN A 208 22.23 -2.56 -8.29
C ASN A 208 22.59 -3.43 -7.06
N LEU A 209 22.18 -4.68 -7.14
CA LEU A 209 22.46 -5.72 -6.15
C LEU A 209 22.87 -7.01 -6.86
N THR A 210 23.70 -7.80 -6.20
CA THR A 210 23.88 -9.21 -6.55
C THR A 210 22.69 -10.03 -6.03
N LEU A 211 22.46 -11.23 -6.57
CA LEU A 211 21.43 -12.15 -6.07
C LEU A 211 21.64 -12.47 -4.59
N ALA A 212 22.87 -12.63 -4.12
CA ALA A 212 23.16 -12.90 -2.72
C ALA A 212 22.76 -11.71 -1.83
N GLN A 213 23.06 -10.48 -2.24
CA GLN A 213 22.62 -9.27 -1.53
C GLN A 213 21.10 -9.15 -1.51
N ALA A 214 20.44 -9.40 -2.65
CA ALA A 214 18.97 -9.37 -2.74
C ALA A 214 18.31 -10.39 -1.80
N LYS A 215 18.87 -11.61 -1.72
CA LYS A 215 18.39 -12.65 -0.77
C LYS A 215 18.54 -12.21 0.68
N ASN A 216 19.70 -11.69 1.07
CA ASN A 216 19.93 -11.22 2.42
C ASN A 216 18.99 -10.06 2.78
N LEU A 217 18.83 -9.11 1.87
CA LEU A 217 17.95 -7.96 2.05
C LEU A 217 16.48 -8.37 2.18
N ALA A 218 16.04 -9.33 1.37
CA ALA A 218 14.69 -9.89 1.47
C ALA A 218 14.42 -10.54 2.83
N GLU A 219 15.38 -11.29 3.36
CA GLU A 219 15.30 -11.86 4.71
C GLU A 219 15.23 -10.76 5.78
N GLU A 220 16.08 -9.73 5.69
CA GLU A 220 16.11 -8.63 6.65
C GLU A 220 14.79 -7.86 6.68
N ILE A 221 14.22 -7.48 5.52
CA ILE A 221 12.97 -6.75 5.42
C ILE A 221 11.79 -7.55 6.01
N THR A 222 11.81 -8.87 5.89
CA THR A 222 10.67 -9.73 6.20
C THR A 222 10.81 -10.52 7.49
N ALA A 223 11.97 -10.48 8.15
CA ALA A 223 12.28 -11.28 9.33
C ALA A 223 11.27 -11.09 10.48
N ASP A 224 10.84 -9.87 10.71
CA ASP A 224 9.97 -9.52 11.84
C ASP A 224 8.48 -9.48 11.45
N LEU A 225 8.13 -9.83 10.21
CA LEU A 225 6.73 -9.98 9.82
C LEU A 225 6.13 -11.19 10.54
N PRO A 226 4.97 -11.03 11.20
CA PRO A 226 4.24 -12.17 11.74
C PRO A 226 3.93 -13.19 10.63
N ALA A 227 3.96 -14.48 10.94
CA ALA A 227 3.62 -15.53 9.97
C ALA A 227 2.21 -15.33 9.41
N GLY A 228 1.23 -15.16 10.30
CA GLY A 228 -0.16 -14.87 9.96
C GLY A 228 -0.84 -15.94 9.11
N GLN A 229 -1.95 -15.55 8.50
CA GLN A 229 -2.72 -16.37 7.58
C GLN A 229 -2.95 -15.60 6.28
N ALA A 230 -2.99 -16.31 5.16
CA ALA A 230 -3.37 -15.72 3.87
C ALA A 230 -4.81 -15.16 3.94
N ALA A 231 -5.02 -14.02 3.29
CA ALA A 231 -6.35 -13.43 3.20
C ALA A 231 -7.29 -14.38 2.43
N ALA A 232 -8.52 -14.50 2.90
CA ALA A 232 -9.55 -15.23 2.17
C ALA A 232 -9.80 -14.62 0.78
N ALA A 233 -10.26 -15.41 -0.17
CA ALA A 233 -10.68 -14.87 -1.46
C ALA A 233 -11.77 -13.83 -1.28
N LEU A 234 -11.73 -12.77 -2.08
CA LEU A 234 -12.86 -11.83 -2.19
C LEU A 234 -14.02 -12.52 -2.92
N PRO A 235 -15.27 -12.12 -2.64
CA PRO A 235 -16.40 -12.61 -3.39
C PRO A 235 -16.25 -12.25 -4.88
N GLU A 236 -16.84 -13.05 -5.76
CA GLU A 236 -16.88 -12.72 -7.19
C GLU A 236 -17.89 -11.58 -7.44
N PRO A 237 -17.52 -10.56 -8.23
CA PRO A 237 -18.48 -9.51 -8.62
C PRO A 237 -19.63 -10.12 -9.44
N LYS A 238 -20.86 -9.71 -9.11
CA LYS A 238 -22.03 -10.14 -9.89
C LYS A 238 -22.05 -9.40 -11.22
N PRO A 239 -22.15 -10.10 -12.38
CA PRO A 239 -22.22 -9.43 -13.66
C PRO A 239 -23.52 -8.62 -13.80
N LEU A 240 -23.42 -7.47 -14.43
CA LEU A 240 -24.61 -6.71 -14.83
C LEU A 240 -25.23 -7.35 -16.08
N HIS A 241 -26.49 -7.74 -15.99
CA HIS A 241 -27.20 -8.37 -17.10
C HIS A 241 -27.90 -7.36 -18.03
N GLN A 242 -28.05 -6.12 -17.58
CA GLN A 242 -28.69 -5.04 -18.35
C GLN A 242 -27.95 -3.72 -18.13
N PRO A 243 -27.90 -2.84 -19.15
CA PRO A 243 -27.39 -1.48 -18.99
C PRO A 243 -28.20 -0.72 -17.93
N GLN A 244 -27.49 0.01 -17.09
CA GLN A 244 -28.11 0.92 -16.10
C GLN A 244 -27.75 2.36 -16.46
N HIS A 245 -28.71 3.25 -16.30
CA HIS A 245 -28.52 4.69 -16.44
C HIS A 245 -28.87 5.36 -15.12
N ILE A 246 -27.89 6.04 -14.52
CA ILE A 246 -28.06 6.71 -13.23
C ILE A 246 -27.86 8.20 -13.46
N HIS A 247 -28.90 8.98 -13.13
CA HIS A 247 -28.85 10.44 -13.17
C HIS A 247 -28.71 10.99 -11.75
N ASN A 248 -27.56 11.60 -11.46
CA ASN A 248 -27.35 12.37 -10.23
C ASN A 248 -27.51 13.86 -10.57
N PRO A 249 -28.61 14.52 -10.14
CA PRO A 249 -28.75 15.96 -10.34
C PRO A 249 -27.66 16.69 -9.54
N PHE A 250 -26.93 17.56 -10.21
CA PHE A 250 -25.94 18.44 -9.61
C PHE A 250 -26.43 19.88 -9.72
N PRO A 251 -26.53 20.63 -8.60
CA PRO A 251 -26.94 22.05 -8.67
C PRO A 251 -25.87 22.83 -9.43
N SER A 252 -26.31 23.53 -10.49
CA SER A 252 -25.48 24.45 -11.30
C SER A 252 -25.29 25.79 -10.61
#